data_2aa8eaf71e10999ba6949a91cb0f0349
#
_entry.id   2aa8eaf71e10999ba6949a91cb0f0349
#
_cell.length_a   1.000
_cell.length_b   1.000
_cell.length_c   1.000
_cell.angle_alpha   90.00
_cell.angle_beta   90.00
_cell.angle_gamma   90.00
#
_symmetry.space_group_name_H-M   'P 1'
#
loop_
_entity.id
_entity.type
_entity.pdbx_description
1 polymer ?
#
loop_
_entity_poly.entity_id
_entity_poly.type
_entity_poly.pdbx_seq_one_letter_code
_entity_poly.pdbx_strand_id
1 'polypeptide(L)'
;MDILSIQTAAKRRKGAGNTFPAGVWGSAPKGVFMRYTIENEFIRLTIDSLGAEMVSAVDRATGSEMIWCADPAVWNRHAPILFPYAGKLTGGHFKAADGKLYEGKQHGFARDMEHTLLIQTGHELTFELASSDKTRAIWPYDFALRTTFTLEGRHVRHTVSVRNTGKETLRFGLGFHPGFTLPFDDKHTDADYDILFDTVESPLCLNTAPNGLIGAAPDYYLGRNITRIPLSAELFARDSHCMVNLKSQSLCVLERDTGRRIRVNIADFPYTLIWSTPQKPMRFICVEPWHSIPGEDNGPIEWEQKPCAASLEAGESWQTTLDMAFER
;
A
#
# COMPACT_ATOMS: atom_id res chain seq x y z
N MET A 1 9.93 5.40 -23.83
CA MET A 1 9.15 6.48 -23.16
C MET A 1 9.84 6.69 -21.84
N ASP A 2 10.34 7.89 -21.62
CA ASP A 2 11.16 8.17 -20.43
C ASP A 2 10.30 8.13 -19.17
N ILE A 3 10.73 7.39 -18.15
CA ILE A 3 10.06 7.27 -16.83
C ILE A 3 9.89 8.65 -16.17
N LEU A 4 10.76 9.60 -16.47
CA LEU A 4 10.69 11.00 -16.03
C LEU A 4 9.43 11.76 -16.51
N SER A 5 8.82 11.36 -17.62
CA SER A 5 7.61 12.02 -18.16
C SER A 5 6.33 11.66 -17.41
N ILE A 6 6.33 10.57 -16.64
CA ILE A 6 5.16 10.10 -15.86
C ILE A 6 5.04 10.88 -14.54
N GLN A 7 6.14 11.41 -14.02
CA GLN A 7 6.17 12.12 -12.73
C GLN A 7 5.53 13.52 -12.74
N THR A 8 5.29 14.11 -13.91
CA THR A 8 4.82 15.52 -14.03
C THR A 8 3.32 15.70 -13.84
N ALA A 9 2.53 14.65 -13.76
CA ALA A 9 1.07 14.71 -13.66
C ALA A 9 0.50 14.70 -12.24
N ALA A 10 1.31 14.46 -11.21
CA ALA A 10 0.86 14.53 -9.81
C ALA A 10 0.60 15.98 -9.41
N LYS A 11 -0.65 16.45 -9.55
CA LYS A 11 -1.10 17.76 -9.10
C LYS A 11 -0.80 17.92 -7.61
N ARG A 12 0.09 18.87 -7.28
CA ARG A 12 0.34 19.34 -5.91
C ARG A 12 -0.97 19.81 -5.27
N ARG A 13 -1.61 19.00 -4.46
CA ARG A 13 -2.58 19.49 -3.48
C ARG A 13 -1.81 19.94 -2.26
N LYS A 14 -1.56 21.24 -2.13
CA LYS A 14 -1.14 21.87 -0.87
C LYS A 14 -2.33 21.80 0.08
N GLY A 15 -2.28 20.90 1.05
CA GLY A 15 -3.24 20.89 2.16
C GLY A 15 -2.98 22.10 3.06
N ALA A 16 -4.04 22.88 3.36
CA ALA A 16 -3.99 23.93 4.36
C ALA A 16 -3.62 23.31 5.72
N GLY A 17 -2.69 23.93 6.42
CA GLY A 17 -2.17 23.45 7.69
C GLY A 17 -3.27 23.33 8.76
N ASN A 18 -3.65 22.10 9.10
CA ASN A 18 -4.45 21.82 10.28
C ASN A 18 -3.51 21.78 11.49
N THR A 19 -3.69 22.70 12.42
CA THR A 19 -3.08 22.67 13.76
C THR A 19 -3.68 21.55 14.57
N PHE A 20 -2.85 20.59 15.00
CA PHE A 20 -3.27 19.43 15.78
C PHE A 20 -3.32 19.75 17.28
N PRO A 21 -4.37 19.35 18.02
CA PRO A 21 -4.42 19.49 19.46
C PRO A 21 -3.43 18.53 20.15
N ALA A 22 -2.71 19.03 21.15
CA ALA A 22 -1.83 18.21 21.99
C ALA A 22 -2.66 17.43 23.03
N GLY A 23 -2.75 16.11 22.88
CA GLY A 23 -3.34 15.21 23.88
C GLY A 23 -2.24 14.44 24.64
N VAL A 24 -2.37 14.37 25.98
CA VAL A 24 -1.43 13.65 26.86
C VAL A 24 -1.81 12.18 26.89
N TRP A 25 -0.86 11.29 26.54
CA TRP A 25 -1.09 9.84 26.53
C TRP A 25 0.02 9.11 27.32
N GLY A 26 -0.38 8.14 28.13
CA GLY A 26 0.53 7.26 28.83
C GLY A 26 1.21 6.27 27.88
N SER A 27 2.50 6.04 28.07
CA SER A 27 3.31 5.10 27.28
C SER A 27 2.90 3.65 27.56
N ALA A 28 2.58 2.90 26.48
CA ALA A 28 2.36 1.45 26.54
C ALA A 28 3.67 0.70 26.87
N PRO A 29 3.61 -0.49 27.53
CA PRO A 29 4.78 -1.29 27.83
C PRO A 29 5.47 -1.77 26.56
N LYS A 30 6.80 -1.74 26.53
CA LYS A 30 7.62 -2.20 25.38
C LYS A 30 7.39 -3.69 25.11
N GLY A 31 6.93 -4.03 23.89
CA GLY A 31 6.95 -5.38 23.35
C GLY A 31 5.60 -6.13 23.30
N VAL A 32 4.49 -5.49 23.59
CA VAL A 32 3.15 -6.06 23.36
C VAL A 32 2.52 -5.30 22.20
N PHE A 33 2.41 -5.94 21.04
CA PHE A 33 1.64 -5.40 19.92
C PHE A 33 0.17 -5.37 20.29
N MET A 34 -0.49 -4.24 20.07
CA MET A 34 -1.88 -4.05 20.47
C MET A 34 -2.78 -3.97 19.24
N ARG A 35 -3.92 -4.65 19.33
CA ARG A 35 -4.97 -4.56 18.32
C ARG A 35 -6.04 -3.62 18.77
N TYR A 36 -6.45 -2.74 17.85
CA TYR A 36 -7.48 -1.75 18.06
C TYR A 36 -8.60 -2.00 17.08
N THR A 37 -9.84 -1.93 17.56
CA THR A 37 -11.01 -2.23 16.74
C THR A 37 -11.96 -1.04 16.76
N ILE A 38 -12.47 -0.71 15.59
CA ILE A 38 -13.61 0.18 15.39
C ILE A 38 -14.67 -0.55 14.56
N GLU A 39 -15.92 -0.20 14.75
CA GLU A 39 -16.99 -0.82 13.98
C GLU A 39 -18.17 0.14 13.73
N ASN A 40 -18.87 -0.11 12.63
CA ASN A 40 -20.17 0.49 12.34
C ASN A 40 -21.20 -0.62 12.07
N GLU A 41 -22.35 -0.29 11.51
CA GLU A 41 -23.39 -1.29 11.18
C GLU A 41 -22.97 -2.30 10.09
N PHE A 42 -21.95 -1.98 9.28
CA PHE A 42 -21.53 -2.78 8.11
C PHE A 42 -20.22 -3.54 8.34
N ILE A 43 -19.24 -2.90 8.96
CA ILE A 43 -17.85 -3.40 9.01
C ILE A 43 -17.36 -3.34 10.46
N ARG A 44 -16.65 -4.41 10.87
CA ARG A 44 -15.74 -4.40 12.01
C ARG A 44 -14.31 -4.42 11.48
N LEU A 45 -13.55 -3.37 11.79
CA LEU A 45 -12.18 -3.15 11.33
C LEU A 45 -11.21 -3.27 12.50
N THR A 46 -10.15 -4.09 12.35
CA THR A 46 -9.10 -4.25 13.37
C THR A 46 -7.75 -3.87 12.79
N ILE A 47 -7.02 -3.02 13.51
CA ILE A 47 -5.69 -2.54 13.16
C ILE A 47 -4.69 -3.01 14.23
N ASP A 48 -3.57 -3.57 13.81
CA ASP A 48 -2.43 -3.89 14.67
C ASP A 48 -1.54 -2.65 14.80
N SER A 49 -1.04 -2.35 16.00
CA SER A 49 -0.09 -1.25 16.21
C SER A 49 1.27 -1.51 15.55
N LEU A 50 1.64 -2.77 15.32
CA LEU A 50 2.79 -3.10 14.48
C LEU A 50 2.49 -2.76 13.02
N GLY A 51 3.23 -1.79 12.49
CA GLY A 51 3.06 -1.30 11.13
C GLY A 51 1.82 -0.45 10.90
N ALA A 52 0.98 -0.20 11.93
CA ALA A 52 -0.39 0.28 11.81
C ALA A 52 -1.12 -0.51 10.72
N GLU A 53 -0.99 -1.83 10.75
CA GLU A 53 -1.46 -2.72 9.68
C GLU A 53 -2.92 -3.10 9.90
N MET A 54 -3.74 -2.97 8.85
CA MET A 54 -5.11 -3.49 8.83
C MET A 54 -5.05 -5.01 8.78
N VAL A 55 -5.48 -5.67 9.87
CA VAL A 55 -5.36 -7.13 10.02
C VAL A 55 -6.69 -7.87 9.89
N SER A 56 -7.80 -7.15 9.91
CA SER A 56 -9.14 -7.73 9.74
C SER A 56 -10.14 -6.67 9.30
N ALA A 57 -11.00 -7.01 8.36
CA ALA A 57 -12.21 -6.26 8.01
C ALA A 57 -13.35 -7.25 7.79
N VAL A 58 -14.22 -7.40 8.80
CA VAL A 58 -15.33 -8.36 8.79
C VAL A 58 -16.60 -7.68 8.31
N ASP A 59 -17.24 -8.22 7.27
CA ASP A 59 -18.63 -7.86 6.91
C ASP A 59 -19.56 -8.37 8.02
N ARG A 60 -20.19 -7.45 8.77
CA ARG A 60 -20.99 -7.79 9.96
C ARG A 60 -22.27 -8.55 9.66
N ALA A 61 -22.79 -8.47 8.45
CA ALA A 61 -24.04 -9.16 8.12
C ALA A 61 -23.81 -10.61 7.69
N THR A 62 -22.61 -10.95 7.14
CA THR A 62 -22.27 -12.33 6.76
C THR A 62 -21.30 -12.99 7.71
N GLY A 63 -20.53 -12.19 8.47
CA GLY A 63 -19.37 -12.68 9.24
C GLY A 63 -18.13 -12.98 8.40
N SER A 64 -18.16 -12.68 7.09
CA SER A 64 -17.04 -12.95 6.18
C SER A 64 -15.85 -12.04 6.48
N GLU A 65 -14.65 -12.64 6.61
CA GLU A 65 -13.38 -11.90 6.69
C GLU A 65 -12.91 -11.50 5.28
N MET A 66 -12.76 -10.21 5.07
CA MET A 66 -12.42 -9.65 3.76
C MET A 66 -10.90 -9.46 3.57
N ILE A 67 -10.14 -9.37 4.66
CA ILE A 67 -8.68 -9.22 4.64
C ILE A 67 -8.02 -10.58 4.79
N TRP A 68 -6.95 -10.79 4.02
CA TRP A 68 -6.15 -12.00 4.09
C TRP A 68 -5.60 -12.25 5.52
N CYS A 69 -5.67 -13.50 5.98
CA CYS A 69 -5.36 -13.88 7.35
C CYS A 69 -3.85 -13.95 7.70
N ALA A 70 -2.97 -13.62 6.76
CA ALA A 70 -1.51 -13.68 6.90
C ALA A 70 -0.96 -15.07 7.28
N ASP A 71 -1.51 -16.14 6.67
CA ASP A 71 -1.00 -17.50 6.84
C ASP A 71 0.49 -17.56 6.45
N PRO A 72 1.42 -17.85 7.39
CA PRO A 72 2.86 -17.81 7.13
C PRO A 72 3.33 -18.88 6.13
N ALA A 73 2.51 -19.90 5.86
CA ALA A 73 2.81 -20.90 4.83
C ALA A 73 2.56 -20.37 3.41
N VAL A 74 1.89 -19.22 3.27
CA VAL A 74 1.53 -18.60 1.99
C VAL A 74 2.13 -17.20 1.88
N TRP A 75 1.64 -16.25 2.69
CA TRP A 75 2.14 -14.88 2.80
C TRP A 75 1.81 -14.33 4.20
N ASN A 76 2.84 -13.94 4.94
CA ASN A 76 2.76 -13.60 6.37
C ASN A 76 2.46 -12.13 6.66
N ARG A 77 1.73 -11.44 5.77
CA ARG A 77 1.26 -10.05 5.93
C ARG A 77 -0.21 -9.97 5.57
N HIS A 78 -0.89 -8.93 6.08
CA HIS A 78 -2.29 -8.66 5.79
C HIS A 78 -2.47 -7.51 4.79
N ALA A 79 -2.09 -6.29 5.18
CA ALA A 79 -2.25 -5.06 4.42
C ALA A 79 -1.18 -4.02 4.79
N PRO A 80 0.12 -4.32 4.58
CA PRO A 80 1.18 -3.45 5.07
C PRO A 80 1.26 -2.12 4.31
N ILE A 81 1.74 -1.08 5.01
CA ILE A 81 2.20 0.17 4.41
C ILE A 81 3.63 0.00 3.92
N LEU A 82 3.91 0.53 2.74
CA LEU A 82 5.24 0.54 2.12
C LEU A 82 5.85 1.93 2.29
N PHE A 83 6.77 2.08 3.26
CA PHE A 83 7.43 3.35 3.56
C PHE A 83 8.83 3.11 4.15
N PRO A 84 9.85 3.86 3.75
CA PRO A 84 9.86 5.07 2.92
C PRO A 84 10.05 4.80 1.42
N TYR A 85 9.85 3.58 0.97
CA TYR A 85 9.86 3.21 -0.46
C TYR A 85 9.03 1.95 -0.69
N ALA A 86 8.51 1.80 -1.92
CA ALA A 86 7.85 0.60 -2.39
C ALA A 86 8.83 -0.27 -3.22
N GLY A 87 8.68 -1.58 -3.15
CA GLY A 87 9.51 -2.54 -3.88
C GLY A 87 10.91 -2.72 -3.32
N LYS A 88 11.80 -3.28 -4.13
CA LYS A 88 13.22 -3.49 -3.82
C LYS A 88 14.05 -2.27 -4.20
N LEU A 89 15.19 -2.14 -3.57
CA LEU A 89 16.23 -1.17 -3.94
C LEU A 89 17.25 -1.82 -4.88
N THR A 90 17.82 -1.04 -5.80
CA THR A 90 18.94 -1.45 -6.65
C THR A 90 20.09 -1.95 -5.78
N GLY A 91 20.54 -3.18 -6.00
CA GLY A 91 21.58 -3.81 -5.17
C GLY A 91 21.24 -4.01 -3.69
N GLY A 92 20.00 -3.77 -3.27
CA GLY A 92 19.56 -3.90 -1.86
C GLY A 92 19.99 -2.76 -0.94
N HIS A 93 20.47 -1.64 -1.47
CA HIS A 93 20.99 -0.52 -0.70
C HIS A 93 20.72 0.83 -1.40
N PHE A 94 20.95 1.92 -0.69
CA PHE A 94 20.92 3.28 -1.25
C PHE A 94 22.02 4.14 -0.61
N LYS A 95 22.46 5.16 -1.33
CA LYS A 95 23.38 6.17 -0.85
C LYS A 95 22.58 7.42 -0.50
N ALA A 96 22.62 7.82 0.77
CA ALA A 96 21.93 9.01 1.25
C ALA A 96 22.73 10.30 1.02
N ALA A 97 22.08 11.46 1.28
CA ALA A 97 22.71 12.79 1.14
C ALA A 97 23.95 12.98 2.03
N ASP A 98 24.06 12.25 3.14
CA ASP A 98 25.25 12.24 4.00
C ASP A 98 26.45 11.49 3.39
N GLY A 99 26.28 10.94 2.19
CA GLY A 99 27.29 10.17 1.45
C GLY A 99 27.48 8.74 1.91
N LYS A 100 26.78 8.27 2.94
CA LYS A 100 26.84 6.91 3.45
C LYS A 100 25.93 5.97 2.71
N LEU A 101 26.32 4.69 2.72
CA LEU A 101 25.55 3.59 2.17
C LEU A 101 24.68 2.96 3.28
N TYR A 102 23.37 2.80 2.99
CA TYR A 102 22.39 2.18 3.87
C TYR A 102 21.79 0.95 3.21
N GLU A 103 21.71 -0.15 3.93
CA GLU A 103 20.98 -1.34 3.48
C GLU A 103 19.48 -1.13 3.62
N GLY A 104 18.71 -1.67 2.67
CA GLY A 104 17.26 -1.57 2.66
C GLY A 104 16.57 -2.88 2.34
N LYS A 105 15.63 -3.28 3.19
CA LYS A 105 14.74 -4.43 2.95
C LYS A 105 13.63 -4.01 1.97
N GLN A 106 13.12 -4.97 1.20
CA GLN A 106 11.98 -4.74 0.32
C GLN A 106 10.83 -4.03 1.07
N HIS A 107 10.26 -2.97 0.47
CA HIS A 107 9.14 -2.18 0.98
C HIS A 107 9.42 -1.32 2.22
N GLY A 108 10.68 -1.00 2.50
CA GLY A 108 11.05 -0.16 3.62
C GLY A 108 10.87 -0.83 4.98
N PHE A 109 10.61 -0.02 6.01
CA PHE A 109 10.65 -0.48 7.39
C PHE A 109 9.38 -0.16 8.22
N ALA A 110 8.52 0.76 7.78
CA ALA A 110 7.38 1.21 8.61
C ALA A 110 6.48 0.06 9.05
N ARG A 111 6.28 -0.93 8.18
CA ARG A 111 5.49 -2.14 8.45
C ARG A 111 6.08 -3.07 9.52
N ASP A 112 7.35 -2.85 9.90
CA ASP A 112 8.08 -3.65 10.91
C ASP A 112 8.32 -2.87 12.20
N MET A 113 7.73 -1.67 12.33
CA MET A 113 7.85 -0.79 13.48
C MET A 113 6.55 -0.69 14.25
N GLU A 114 6.64 -0.50 15.57
CA GLU A 114 5.49 -0.16 16.41
C GLU A 114 5.08 1.28 16.16
N HIS A 115 3.79 1.51 15.86
CA HIS A 115 3.19 2.83 15.72
C HIS A 115 2.40 3.17 16.98
N THR A 116 2.53 4.39 17.47
CA THR A 116 1.82 4.87 18.65
C THR A 116 0.39 5.27 18.28
N LEU A 117 -0.61 4.76 18.98
CA LEU A 117 -1.99 5.22 18.83
C LEU A 117 -2.11 6.67 19.33
N LEU A 118 -2.63 7.55 18.50
CA LEU A 118 -2.89 8.96 18.82
C LEU A 118 -4.38 9.22 19.05
N ILE A 119 -5.25 8.63 18.22
CA ILE A 119 -6.70 8.87 18.26
C ILE A 119 -7.41 7.53 18.16
N GLN A 120 -8.42 7.34 19.01
CA GLN A 120 -9.41 6.29 18.89
C GLN A 120 -10.81 6.88 19.19
N THR A 121 -11.69 6.76 18.21
CA THR A 121 -13.12 7.08 18.36
C THR A 121 -13.95 5.85 17.98
N GLY A 122 -15.26 5.96 17.90
CA GLY A 122 -16.12 4.86 17.42
C GLY A 122 -15.92 4.51 15.94
N HIS A 123 -15.34 5.41 15.14
CA HIS A 123 -15.21 5.25 13.68
C HIS A 123 -13.83 5.65 13.12
N GLU A 124 -12.89 6.04 13.98
CA GLU A 124 -11.55 6.47 13.56
C GLU A 124 -10.47 5.91 14.49
N LEU A 125 -9.35 5.47 13.88
CA LEU A 125 -8.08 5.15 14.52
C LEU A 125 -6.97 5.92 13.82
N THR A 126 -6.13 6.65 14.58
CA THR A 126 -4.93 7.31 14.05
C THR A 126 -3.70 6.87 14.81
N PHE A 127 -2.69 6.43 14.06
CA PHE A 127 -1.39 6.01 14.58
C PHE A 127 -0.27 6.90 14.04
N GLU A 128 0.86 6.97 14.76
CA GLU A 128 2.05 7.69 14.32
C GLU A 128 3.32 6.85 14.52
N LEU A 129 4.17 6.86 13.49
CA LEU A 129 5.58 6.47 13.57
C LEU A 129 6.42 7.73 13.35
N ALA A 130 7.10 8.20 14.39
CA ALA A 130 8.04 9.31 14.28
C ALA A 130 9.48 8.79 14.12
N SER A 131 10.35 9.62 13.51
CA SER A 131 11.77 9.34 13.44
C SER A 131 12.37 9.20 14.84
N SER A 132 13.32 8.29 14.98
CA SER A 132 14.03 7.94 16.20
C SER A 132 15.46 7.55 15.84
N ASP A 133 16.33 7.35 16.83
CA ASP A 133 17.69 6.87 16.55
C ASP A 133 17.67 5.52 15.83
N LYS A 134 16.69 4.67 16.14
CA LYS A 134 16.50 3.39 15.46
C LYS A 134 16.16 3.57 13.97
N THR A 135 15.28 4.49 13.63
CA THR A 135 14.91 4.74 12.22
C THR A 135 16.02 5.47 11.48
N ARG A 136 16.73 6.45 12.14
CA ARG A 136 17.85 7.15 11.52
C ARG A 136 19.05 6.24 11.20
N ALA A 137 19.23 5.17 11.97
CA ALA A 137 20.29 4.18 11.71
C ALA A 137 20.07 3.41 10.40
N ILE A 138 18.83 3.35 9.88
CA ILE A 138 18.47 2.64 8.64
C ILE A 138 18.03 3.59 7.51
N TRP A 139 17.57 4.80 7.87
CA TRP A 139 17.14 5.83 6.91
C TRP A 139 17.32 7.21 7.57
N PRO A 140 18.35 7.98 7.21
CA PRO A 140 18.85 9.11 8.02
C PRO A 140 18.05 10.40 7.84
N TYR A 141 16.73 10.32 7.85
CA TYR A 141 15.84 11.47 7.68
C TYR A 141 14.85 11.56 8.85
N ASP A 142 14.47 12.81 9.18
CA ASP A 142 13.47 13.07 10.21
C ASP A 142 12.09 13.22 9.61
N PHE A 143 11.13 12.48 10.16
CA PHE A 143 9.76 12.42 9.67
C PHE A 143 8.76 12.14 10.78
N ALA A 144 7.49 12.47 10.53
CA ALA A 144 6.35 11.90 11.21
C ALA A 144 5.42 11.28 10.15
N LEU A 145 5.20 9.97 10.27
CA LEU A 145 4.29 9.19 9.44
C LEU A 145 3.02 8.94 10.24
N ARG A 146 1.89 9.49 9.82
CA ARG A 146 0.58 9.22 10.43
C ARG A 146 -0.25 8.35 9.51
N THR A 147 -0.92 7.39 10.12
CA THR A 147 -1.80 6.44 9.47
C THR A 147 -3.15 6.51 10.13
N THR A 148 -4.18 6.94 9.38
CA THR A 148 -5.55 7.09 9.88
C THR A 148 -6.48 6.15 9.13
N PHE A 149 -7.29 5.41 9.89
CA PHE A 149 -8.37 4.58 9.36
C PHE A 149 -9.70 5.16 9.79
N THR A 150 -10.60 5.37 8.83
CA THR A 150 -11.99 5.79 9.11
C THR A 150 -12.99 4.85 8.47
N LEU A 151 -14.11 4.59 9.18
CA LEU A 151 -15.25 3.84 8.69
C LEU A 151 -16.39 4.78 8.30
N GLU A 152 -16.83 4.69 7.04
CA GLU A 152 -17.92 5.51 6.51
C GLU A 152 -18.85 4.63 5.65
N GLY A 153 -19.96 4.16 6.22
CA GLY A 153 -20.78 3.15 5.59
C GLY A 153 -19.99 1.85 5.34
N ARG A 154 -19.95 1.39 4.08
CA ARG A 154 -19.17 0.22 3.66
C ARG A 154 -17.75 0.58 3.19
N HIS A 155 -17.31 1.81 3.43
CA HIS A 155 -15.99 2.28 3.06
C HIS A 155 -15.01 2.20 4.25
N VAL A 156 -13.81 1.70 3.96
CA VAL A 156 -12.64 1.85 4.81
C VAL A 156 -11.70 2.83 4.10
N ARG A 157 -11.50 4.00 4.70
CA ARG A 157 -10.53 4.97 4.24
C ARG A 157 -9.25 4.84 5.04
N HIS A 158 -8.16 4.58 4.34
CA HIS A 158 -6.82 4.47 4.89
C HIS A 158 -5.99 5.67 4.42
N THR A 159 -5.93 6.70 5.25
CA THR A 159 -5.18 7.93 4.95
C THR A 159 -3.80 7.85 5.57
N VAL A 160 -2.78 8.13 4.76
CA VAL A 160 -1.39 8.26 5.22
C VAL A 160 -0.92 9.68 4.98
N SER A 161 -0.36 10.30 6.02
CA SER A 161 0.29 11.61 5.92
C SER A 161 1.75 11.51 6.37
N VAL A 162 2.63 12.20 5.65
CA VAL A 162 4.06 12.30 5.95
C VAL A 162 4.40 13.77 6.15
N ARG A 163 5.03 14.09 7.27
CA ARG A 163 5.57 15.42 7.56
C ARG A 163 7.08 15.34 7.64
N ASN A 164 7.76 16.27 7.01
CA ASN A 164 9.18 16.50 7.21
C ASN A 164 9.38 17.22 8.55
N THR A 165 9.96 16.55 9.55
CA THR A 165 10.28 17.14 10.87
C THR A 165 11.76 17.51 10.98
N GLY A 166 12.53 17.23 9.92
CA GLY A 166 13.94 17.58 9.82
C GLY A 166 14.20 18.95 9.20
N LYS A 167 15.47 19.20 8.89
CA LYS A 167 15.93 20.45 8.24
C LYS A 167 16.23 20.24 6.77
N GLU A 168 16.60 19.03 6.38
CA GLU A 168 16.93 18.66 5.02
C GLU A 168 15.67 18.31 4.24
N THR A 169 15.71 18.40 2.92
CA THR A 169 14.61 17.98 2.05
C THR A 169 14.33 16.49 2.25
N LEU A 170 13.09 16.13 2.56
CA LEU A 170 12.64 14.76 2.75
C LEU A 170 12.03 14.21 1.45
N ARG A 171 12.72 13.26 0.81
CA ARG A 171 12.19 12.50 -0.32
C ARG A 171 11.83 11.09 0.15
N PHE A 172 10.64 10.63 -0.21
CA PHE A 172 10.16 9.30 0.19
C PHE A 172 9.24 8.70 -0.87
N GLY A 173 9.13 7.38 -0.87
CA GLY A 173 8.11 6.63 -1.58
C GLY A 173 7.04 6.14 -0.62
N LEU A 174 5.86 5.84 -1.16
CA LEU A 174 4.75 5.27 -0.42
C LEU A 174 3.97 4.30 -1.30
N GLY A 175 3.43 3.24 -0.68
CA GLY A 175 2.48 2.33 -1.30
C GLY A 175 1.58 1.67 -0.27
N PHE A 176 0.42 1.23 -0.72
CA PHE A 176 -0.49 0.36 0.02
C PHE A 176 -0.44 -1.04 -0.56
N HIS A 177 -0.57 -2.06 0.31
CA HIS A 177 -0.45 -3.45 -0.12
C HIS A 177 -1.54 -4.33 0.54
N PRO A 178 -2.84 -3.96 0.44
CA PRO A 178 -3.90 -4.76 1.04
C PRO A 178 -4.06 -6.09 0.31
N GLY A 179 -4.05 -7.19 1.08
CA GLY A 179 -4.43 -8.51 0.64
C GLY A 179 -5.90 -8.80 0.99
N PHE A 180 -6.68 -9.21 0.01
CA PHE A 180 -8.09 -9.57 0.17
C PHE A 180 -8.24 -11.08 0.10
N THR A 181 -9.01 -11.65 1.04
CA THR A 181 -9.29 -13.09 1.11
C THR A 181 -9.99 -13.58 -0.15
N LEU A 182 -9.61 -14.74 -0.65
CA LEU A 182 -10.31 -15.49 -1.69
C LEU A 182 -10.49 -16.94 -1.24
N PRO A 183 -11.66 -17.52 -1.51
CA PRO A 183 -12.91 -16.89 -1.91
C PRO A 183 -13.54 -16.08 -0.76
N PHE A 184 -14.58 -15.27 -1.03
CA PHE A 184 -15.31 -14.50 -0.02
C PHE A 184 -16.20 -15.37 0.87
N ASP A 185 -16.44 -16.63 0.51
CA ASP A 185 -17.20 -17.63 1.26
C ASP A 185 -16.77 -19.06 0.88
N ASP A 186 -17.42 -20.05 1.46
CA ASP A 186 -17.15 -21.48 1.26
C ASP A 186 -17.85 -22.13 0.04
N LYS A 187 -18.62 -21.35 -0.72
CA LYS A 187 -19.38 -21.83 -1.89
C LYS A 187 -18.66 -21.60 -3.21
N HIS A 188 -17.71 -20.67 -3.21
CA HIS A 188 -16.97 -20.25 -4.39
C HIS A 188 -15.51 -20.71 -4.33
N THR A 189 -14.82 -20.60 -5.45
CA THR A 189 -13.40 -20.87 -5.62
C THR A 189 -12.70 -19.63 -6.17
N ASP A 190 -11.39 -19.59 -6.16
CA ASP A 190 -10.61 -18.53 -6.78
C ASP A 190 -10.93 -18.33 -8.28
N ALA A 191 -11.34 -19.40 -8.97
CA ALA A 191 -11.76 -19.36 -10.38
C ALA A 191 -13.05 -18.57 -10.64
N ASP A 192 -13.81 -18.20 -9.60
CA ASP A 192 -15.07 -17.46 -9.72
C ASP A 192 -14.87 -15.93 -9.65
N TYR A 193 -13.61 -15.46 -9.59
CA TYR A 193 -13.27 -14.06 -9.39
C TYR A 193 -12.57 -13.44 -10.59
N ASP A 194 -12.80 -12.14 -10.77
CA ASP A 194 -12.11 -11.28 -11.76
C ASP A 194 -11.56 -10.02 -11.09
N ILE A 195 -10.48 -9.46 -11.65
CA ILE A 195 -10.20 -8.03 -11.52
C ILE A 195 -11.02 -7.30 -12.57
N LEU A 196 -11.92 -6.43 -12.14
CA LEU A 196 -12.76 -5.61 -13.02
C LEU A 196 -12.22 -4.19 -13.07
N PHE A 197 -12.03 -3.65 -14.27
CA PHE A 197 -11.76 -2.24 -14.54
C PHE A 197 -13.08 -1.49 -14.72
N ASP A 198 -13.15 -0.23 -14.31
CA ASP A 198 -14.36 0.59 -14.49
C ASP A 198 -14.49 1.17 -15.92
N THR A 199 -13.45 1.04 -16.73
CA THR A 199 -13.48 1.38 -18.17
C THR A 199 -12.66 0.38 -18.98
N VAL A 200 -12.68 0.52 -20.32
CA VAL A 200 -11.87 -0.32 -21.22
C VAL A 200 -10.39 0.05 -21.09
N GLU A 201 -9.57 -0.94 -20.80
CA GLU A 201 -8.13 -0.78 -20.56
C GLU A 201 -7.26 -1.59 -21.53
N SER A 202 -6.03 -1.12 -21.67
CA SER A 202 -4.90 -1.88 -22.21
C SER A 202 -3.74 -1.73 -21.23
N PRO A 203 -3.75 -2.45 -20.09
CA PRO A 203 -2.81 -2.21 -18.99
C PRO A 203 -1.37 -2.48 -19.45
N LEU A 204 -0.55 -1.43 -19.51
CA LEU A 204 0.90 -1.54 -19.67
C LEU A 204 1.50 -1.84 -18.30
N CYS A 205 2.28 -2.92 -18.21
CA CYS A 205 2.99 -3.31 -17.00
C CYS A 205 4.46 -3.03 -17.11
N LEU A 206 5.02 -2.31 -16.12
CA LEU A 206 6.46 -2.30 -15.89
C LEU A 206 6.87 -3.69 -15.42
N ASN A 207 7.84 -4.29 -16.08
CA ASN A 207 8.24 -5.65 -15.77
C ASN A 207 9.23 -5.66 -14.59
N THR A 208 8.84 -6.32 -13.51
CA THR A 208 9.66 -6.47 -12.30
C THR A 208 10.33 -7.86 -12.19
N ALA A 209 10.00 -8.79 -13.09
CA ALA A 209 10.63 -10.11 -13.12
C ALA A 209 12.01 -10.05 -13.79
N PRO A 210 12.97 -10.91 -13.41
CA PRO A 210 12.83 -11.97 -12.38
C PRO A 210 13.24 -11.54 -10.97
N ASN A 211 13.78 -10.34 -10.77
CA ASN A 211 14.48 -9.96 -9.54
C ASN A 211 13.74 -8.93 -8.67
N GLY A 212 12.57 -8.45 -9.12
CA GLY A 212 11.76 -7.43 -8.42
C GLY A 212 12.22 -5.99 -8.67
N LEU A 213 13.07 -5.76 -9.69
CA LEU A 213 13.56 -4.45 -10.11
C LEU A 213 12.99 -4.08 -11.48
N ILE A 214 12.81 -2.79 -11.75
CA ILE A 214 12.34 -2.30 -13.05
C ILE A 214 13.46 -2.41 -14.09
N GLY A 215 13.12 -2.77 -15.33
CA GLY A 215 14.04 -2.78 -16.46
C GLY A 215 14.89 -4.04 -16.61
N ALA A 216 14.75 -5.02 -15.70
CA ALA A 216 15.42 -6.33 -15.84
C ALA A 216 14.89 -7.13 -17.04
N ALA A 217 13.67 -6.84 -17.51
CA ALA A 217 13.06 -7.39 -18.71
C ALA A 217 12.10 -6.35 -19.35
N PRO A 218 11.76 -6.51 -20.65
CA PRO A 218 10.88 -5.56 -21.33
C PRO A 218 9.50 -5.47 -20.71
N ASP A 219 8.91 -4.27 -20.70
CA ASP A 219 7.54 -4.03 -20.33
C ASP A 219 6.56 -4.74 -21.27
N TYR A 220 5.35 -5.01 -20.78
CA TYR A 220 4.35 -5.78 -21.53
C TYR A 220 2.93 -5.29 -21.26
N TYR A 221 2.02 -5.63 -22.17
CA TYR A 221 0.59 -5.42 -21.96
C TYR A 221 -0.04 -6.66 -21.33
N LEU A 222 -0.73 -6.48 -20.19
CA LEU A 222 -1.46 -7.56 -19.52
C LEU A 222 -2.71 -7.99 -20.31
N GLY A 223 -3.22 -7.11 -21.16
CA GLY A 223 -4.32 -7.33 -22.08
C GLY A 223 -4.50 -6.12 -23.00
N ARG A 224 -5.37 -6.24 -23.98
CA ARG A 224 -5.71 -5.13 -24.88
C ARG A 224 -7.21 -4.98 -25.03
N ASN A 225 -7.71 -3.75 -24.83
CA ASN A 225 -9.15 -3.43 -24.89
C ASN A 225 -9.99 -4.35 -23.99
N ILE A 226 -9.54 -4.58 -22.77
CA ILE A 226 -10.20 -5.44 -21.79
C ILE A 226 -10.91 -4.61 -20.73
N THR A 227 -11.94 -5.18 -20.12
CA THR A 227 -12.63 -4.62 -18.95
C THR A 227 -12.42 -5.49 -17.70
N ARG A 228 -11.85 -6.70 -17.86
CA ARG A 228 -11.62 -7.63 -16.76
C ARG A 228 -10.42 -8.54 -17.02
N ILE A 229 -9.87 -9.06 -15.93
CA ILE A 229 -8.83 -10.08 -15.90
C ILE A 229 -9.35 -11.22 -15.01
N PRO A 230 -9.63 -12.42 -15.57
CA PRO A 230 -9.96 -13.59 -14.75
C PRO A 230 -8.80 -13.96 -13.83
N LEU A 231 -9.10 -14.19 -12.54
CA LEU A 231 -8.07 -14.59 -11.58
C LEU A 231 -7.69 -16.07 -11.79
N SER A 232 -6.40 -16.33 -11.72
CA SER A 232 -5.82 -17.65 -11.67
C SER A 232 -4.40 -17.59 -11.08
N ALA A 233 -3.93 -18.68 -10.50
CA ALA A 233 -2.57 -18.78 -9.97
C ALA A 233 -1.50 -18.59 -11.05
N GLU A 234 -1.78 -19.02 -12.29
CA GLU A 234 -0.89 -18.87 -13.45
C GLU A 234 -0.64 -17.40 -13.80
N LEU A 235 -1.59 -16.52 -13.55
CA LEU A 235 -1.44 -15.08 -13.75
C LEU A 235 -0.21 -14.54 -13.00
N PHE A 236 0.08 -15.09 -11.82
CA PHE A 236 1.16 -14.66 -10.94
C PHE A 236 2.43 -15.51 -11.00
N ALA A 237 2.56 -16.39 -12.01
CA ALA A 237 3.73 -17.26 -12.17
C ALA A 237 5.06 -16.49 -12.35
N ARG A 238 5.00 -15.22 -12.76
CA ARG A 238 6.16 -14.32 -12.93
C ARG A 238 6.26 -13.22 -11.87
N ASP A 239 5.47 -13.29 -10.78
CA ASP A 239 5.36 -12.24 -9.77
C ASP A 239 4.21 -11.24 -10.06
N SER A 240 4.29 -10.04 -9.53
CA SER A 240 3.26 -8.99 -9.62
C SER A 240 3.15 -8.36 -11.02
N HIS A 241 2.01 -7.76 -11.29
CA HIS A 241 1.77 -6.94 -12.48
C HIS A 241 1.70 -5.45 -12.09
N CYS A 242 2.77 -4.71 -12.36
CA CYS A 242 2.87 -3.27 -12.05
C CYS A 242 2.29 -2.44 -13.20
N MET A 243 0.99 -2.18 -13.16
CA MET A 243 0.26 -1.44 -14.18
C MET A 243 0.48 0.07 -14.06
N VAL A 244 0.64 0.73 -15.21
CA VAL A 244 0.82 2.19 -15.31
C VAL A 244 -0.16 2.80 -16.31
N ASN A 245 -0.42 4.10 -16.15
CA ASN A 245 -1.24 4.88 -17.07
C ASN A 245 -2.67 4.31 -17.25
N LEU A 246 -3.25 3.75 -16.20
CA LEU A 246 -4.63 3.31 -16.20
C LEU A 246 -5.57 4.52 -16.36
N LYS A 247 -6.65 4.34 -17.11
CA LYS A 247 -7.75 5.30 -17.24
C LYS A 247 -8.81 5.09 -16.17
N SER A 248 -8.90 3.84 -15.69
CA SER A 248 -9.81 3.44 -14.62
C SER A 248 -9.51 4.19 -13.34
N GLN A 249 -10.57 4.62 -12.67
CA GLN A 249 -10.50 5.29 -11.37
C GLN A 249 -10.58 4.29 -10.21
N SER A 250 -10.99 3.05 -10.50
CA SER A 250 -11.05 1.97 -9.53
C SER A 250 -10.79 0.61 -10.18
N LEU A 251 -10.28 -0.32 -9.36
CA LEU A 251 -10.30 -1.74 -9.64
C LEU A 251 -11.24 -2.44 -8.65
N CYS A 252 -11.94 -3.49 -9.11
CA CYS A 252 -12.74 -4.33 -8.22
C CYS A 252 -12.25 -5.76 -8.25
N VAL A 253 -12.13 -6.38 -7.07
CA VAL A 253 -12.13 -7.84 -6.93
C VAL A 253 -13.59 -8.26 -6.96
N LEU A 254 -14.03 -8.84 -8.05
CA LEU A 254 -15.44 -9.17 -8.34
C LEU A 254 -15.70 -10.66 -8.27
N GLU A 255 -16.67 -11.07 -7.47
CA GLU A 255 -17.28 -12.41 -7.53
C GLU A 255 -18.38 -12.40 -8.61
N ARG A 256 -18.21 -13.20 -9.67
CA ARG A 256 -18.97 -13.02 -10.92
C ARG A 256 -20.47 -13.28 -10.82
N ASP A 257 -20.87 -14.31 -10.10
CA ASP A 257 -22.27 -14.74 -10.09
C ASP A 257 -23.14 -13.95 -9.10
N THR A 258 -22.57 -13.51 -7.98
CA THR A 258 -23.29 -12.72 -6.97
C THR A 258 -23.17 -11.21 -7.17
N GLY A 259 -22.10 -10.76 -7.84
CA GLY A 259 -21.78 -9.35 -7.97
C GLY A 259 -21.13 -8.73 -6.74
N ARG A 260 -20.90 -9.50 -5.66
CA ARG A 260 -20.12 -9.04 -4.50
C ARG A 260 -18.73 -8.61 -4.94
N ARG A 261 -18.24 -7.51 -4.38
CA ARG A 261 -16.94 -6.99 -4.80
C ARG A 261 -16.27 -6.16 -3.71
N ILE A 262 -14.96 -6.09 -3.80
CA ILE A 262 -14.15 -5.11 -3.10
C ILE A 262 -13.66 -4.11 -4.15
N ARG A 263 -14.11 -2.87 -4.04
CA ARG A 263 -13.67 -1.76 -4.90
C ARG A 263 -12.51 -1.04 -4.25
N VAL A 264 -11.44 -0.87 -4.98
CA VAL A 264 -10.23 -0.11 -4.58
C VAL A 264 -10.11 1.11 -5.47
N ASN A 265 -10.18 2.31 -4.91
CA ASN A 265 -9.96 3.55 -5.65
C ASN A 265 -8.48 3.70 -5.99
N ILE A 266 -8.18 3.95 -7.28
CA ILE A 266 -6.80 4.07 -7.78
C ILE A 266 -6.54 5.40 -8.50
N ALA A 267 -7.51 6.31 -8.52
CA ALA A 267 -7.50 7.53 -9.32
C ALA A 267 -6.27 8.43 -9.10
N ASP A 268 -5.80 8.51 -7.85
CA ASP A 268 -4.69 9.39 -7.47
C ASP A 268 -3.33 8.67 -7.49
N PHE A 269 -3.29 7.39 -7.90
CA PHE A 269 -2.09 6.56 -7.85
C PHE A 269 -1.49 6.34 -9.25
N PRO A 270 -0.21 6.72 -9.45
CA PRO A 270 0.43 6.54 -10.76
C PRO A 270 0.73 5.07 -11.09
N TYR A 271 0.80 4.22 -10.07
CA TYR A 271 1.10 2.80 -10.19
C TYR A 271 0.07 1.97 -9.44
N THR A 272 -0.43 0.91 -10.08
CA THR A 272 -1.33 -0.04 -9.43
C THR A 272 -0.86 -1.45 -9.72
N LEU A 273 -0.53 -2.18 -8.67
CA LEU A 273 -0.10 -3.56 -8.79
C LEU A 273 -1.25 -4.49 -8.42
N ILE A 274 -1.27 -5.64 -9.08
CA ILE A 274 -2.00 -6.82 -8.61
C ILE A 274 -1.01 -7.93 -8.36
N TRP A 275 -1.22 -8.66 -7.25
CA TRP A 275 -0.31 -9.74 -6.87
C TRP A 275 -1.01 -10.80 -6.02
N SER A 276 -0.59 -12.04 -6.22
CA SER A 276 -0.81 -13.17 -5.32
C SER A 276 0.36 -14.14 -5.42
N THR A 277 0.38 -15.16 -4.56
CA THR A 277 1.29 -16.28 -4.75
C THR A 277 0.77 -17.20 -5.87
N PRO A 278 1.65 -17.86 -6.66
CA PRO A 278 1.23 -18.78 -7.72
C PRO A 278 0.79 -20.14 -7.19
N GLN A 279 0.29 -20.20 -5.95
CA GLN A 279 -0.22 -21.42 -5.31
C GLN A 279 -1.67 -21.69 -5.72
N LYS A 280 -2.02 -22.96 -5.85
CA LYS A 280 -3.38 -23.41 -6.13
C LYS A 280 -3.98 -24.15 -4.94
N PRO A 281 -5.23 -23.87 -4.58
CA PRO A 281 -6.03 -22.72 -5.04
C PRO A 281 -5.43 -21.39 -4.55
N MET A 282 -5.72 -20.29 -5.24
CA MET A 282 -5.40 -18.96 -4.75
C MET A 282 -6.23 -18.69 -3.50
N ARG A 283 -5.61 -18.12 -2.48
CA ARG A 283 -6.27 -17.84 -1.21
C ARG A 283 -6.44 -16.35 -0.92
N PHE A 284 -5.81 -15.50 -1.71
CA PHE A 284 -5.91 -14.04 -1.60
C PHE A 284 -5.53 -13.38 -2.93
N ILE A 285 -5.84 -12.10 -3.03
CA ILE A 285 -5.38 -11.19 -4.07
C ILE A 285 -5.02 -9.84 -3.46
N CYS A 286 -3.87 -9.28 -3.82
CA CYS A 286 -3.53 -7.92 -3.49
C CYS A 286 -3.89 -6.98 -4.64
N VAL A 287 -4.45 -5.81 -4.31
CA VAL A 287 -4.61 -4.67 -5.21
C VAL A 287 -3.89 -3.50 -4.56
N GLU A 288 -2.78 -3.10 -5.15
CA GLU A 288 -1.75 -2.30 -4.49
C GLU A 288 -1.53 -0.96 -5.19
N PRO A 289 -2.23 0.11 -4.78
CA PRO A 289 -1.96 1.45 -5.29
C PRO A 289 -0.69 2.05 -4.66
N TRP A 290 0.26 2.46 -5.53
CA TRP A 290 1.56 2.98 -5.12
C TRP A 290 1.84 4.38 -5.70
N HIS A 291 2.58 5.19 -4.95
CA HIS A 291 3.14 6.47 -5.37
C HIS A 291 4.62 6.41 -5.73
N SER A 292 5.24 5.25 -5.61
CA SER A 292 6.62 5.01 -6.02
C SER A 292 6.77 3.59 -6.55
N ILE A 293 7.91 3.31 -7.17
CA ILE A 293 8.23 2.01 -7.79
C ILE A 293 9.53 1.46 -7.24
N PRO A 294 9.84 0.17 -7.48
CA PRO A 294 11.14 -0.41 -7.18
C PRO A 294 12.30 0.36 -7.80
N GLY A 295 13.51 0.07 -7.38
CA GLY A 295 14.72 0.51 -8.08
C GLY A 295 14.81 -0.12 -9.46
N GLU A 296 15.66 0.46 -10.31
CA GLU A 296 15.96 -0.07 -11.64
C GLU A 296 17.05 -1.13 -11.56
N ASP A 297 16.98 -2.14 -12.44
CA ASP A 297 18.04 -3.11 -12.59
C ASP A 297 19.31 -2.41 -13.14
N ASN A 298 20.41 -2.49 -12.39
CA ASN A 298 21.64 -1.71 -12.66
C ASN A 298 21.44 -0.18 -12.68
N GLY A 299 20.37 0.33 -12.08
CA GLY A 299 20.08 1.75 -11.95
C GLY A 299 20.86 2.43 -10.82
N PRO A 300 20.62 3.75 -10.62
CA PRO A 300 21.30 4.52 -9.58
C PRO A 300 20.93 4.05 -8.17
N ILE A 301 21.86 4.21 -7.25
CA ILE A 301 21.66 3.92 -5.82
C ILE A 301 21.53 5.19 -4.98
N GLU A 302 21.74 6.37 -5.57
CA GLU A 302 21.54 7.65 -4.91
C GLU A 302 20.07 7.85 -4.56
N TRP A 303 19.80 8.15 -3.28
CA TRP A 303 18.43 8.32 -2.78
C TRP A 303 17.66 9.43 -3.52
N GLU A 304 18.35 10.50 -3.88
CA GLU A 304 17.78 11.66 -4.60
C GLU A 304 17.32 11.32 -6.02
N GLN A 305 17.84 10.25 -6.61
CA GLN A 305 17.49 9.80 -7.96
C GLN A 305 16.37 8.77 -7.97
N LYS A 306 16.05 8.18 -6.80
CA LYS A 306 14.95 7.22 -6.72
C LYS A 306 13.61 7.90 -6.98
N PRO A 307 12.71 7.30 -7.81
CA PRO A 307 11.33 7.76 -7.93
C PRO A 307 10.66 7.84 -6.57
N CYS A 308 10.06 8.98 -6.26
CA CYS A 308 9.44 9.25 -4.95
C CYS A 308 7.98 9.67 -5.09
N ALA A 309 7.21 9.51 -4.00
CA ALA A 309 5.84 10.01 -3.89
C ALA A 309 5.80 11.53 -3.78
N ALA A 310 6.70 12.08 -2.96
CA ALA A 310 6.84 13.51 -2.74
C ALA A 310 8.26 13.87 -2.32
N SER A 311 8.56 15.16 -2.45
CA SER A 311 9.73 15.84 -1.90
C SER A 311 9.23 16.99 -1.03
N LEU A 312 9.57 16.99 0.25
CA LEU A 312 9.08 17.93 1.26
C LEU A 312 10.22 18.76 1.82
N GLU A 313 10.08 20.07 1.77
CA GLU A 313 10.94 20.96 2.51
C GLU A 313 10.66 20.90 4.02
N ALA A 314 11.55 21.44 4.84
CA ALA A 314 11.42 21.44 6.29
C ALA A 314 10.04 21.96 6.74
N GLY A 315 9.33 21.17 7.54
CA GLY A 315 8.00 21.48 8.06
C GLY A 315 6.83 21.22 7.09
N GLU A 316 7.08 20.93 5.81
CA GLU A 316 6.03 20.58 4.86
C GLU A 316 5.41 19.21 5.14
N SER A 317 4.20 19.01 4.65
CA SER A 317 3.45 17.76 4.77
C SER A 317 2.81 17.36 3.45
N TRP A 318 2.64 16.06 3.26
CA TRP A 318 1.93 15.45 2.14
C TRP A 318 1.00 14.35 2.65
N GLN A 319 -0.09 14.11 1.95
CA GLN A 319 -1.00 13.01 2.30
C GLN A 319 -1.64 12.37 1.06
N THR A 320 -2.05 11.11 1.24
CA THR A 320 -2.85 10.34 0.29
C THR A 320 -3.85 9.47 1.03
N THR A 321 -4.91 9.05 0.34
CA THR A 321 -5.95 8.17 0.90
C THR A 321 -6.23 7.02 -0.05
N LEU A 322 -6.16 5.80 0.47
CA LEU A 322 -6.72 4.63 -0.16
C LEU A 322 -8.15 4.47 0.33
N ASP A 323 -9.12 4.51 -0.59
CA ASP A 323 -10.54 4.22 -0.30
C ASP A 323 -10.89 2.82 -0.82
N MET A 324 -11.35 1.96 0.09
CA MET A 324 -11.79 0.59 -0.19
C MET A 324 -13.27 0.46 0.19
N ALA A 325 -14.11 0.06 -0.77
CA ALA A 325 -15.54 -0.20 -0.52
C ALA A 325 -15.83 -1.69 -0.61
N PHE A 326 -16.51 -2.23 0.41
CA PHE A 326 -16.93 -3.62 0.50
C PHE A 326 -18.41 -3.74 0.10
N GLU A 327 -18.66 -3.97 -1.19
CA GLU A 327 -19.98 -3.93 -1.83
C GLU A 327 -20.58 -5.34 -1.97
N ARG A 328 -21.92 -5.40 -1.93
CA ARG A 328 -22.71 -6.63 -2.11
C ARG A 328 -23.49 -6.59 -3.40
#